data_3db8f09b3d610c8e3d28ee99390200e9
#
_entry.id   3db8f09b3d610c8e3d28ee99390200e9
#
_cell.length_a   1.000
_cell.length_b   1.000
_cell.length_c   1.000
_cell.angle_alpha   90.00
_cell.angle_beta   90.00
_cell.angle_gamma   90.00
#
_symmetry.space_group_name_H-M   'P 1'
#
loop_
_entity.id
_entity.type
_entity.pdbx_description
1 polymer ?
#
loop_
_entity_poly.entity_id
_entity_poly.type
_entity_poly.pdbx_seq_one_letter_code
_entity_poly.pdbx_strand_id
1 'polypeptide(L)'
;LGEAQYIKSTKNATYFAFTATPKSETMELFGTRTEAGKTYFDKYTMKQAIEEGFILNPLQCYTVYQEKYQVDKKRDDGKEYGKGQAEASLMHYVSTRPEVIERKTRIMLADFAERRINWLQGKAKAMIIVPSRLHAVYYKQAVDRYLAERKLPFKALVAFTGSIEVSGEKFTEESMNGDCQEKDLRLIIKNHDEIRIIIVADKLQTGFDESKLCVLYVDKKMKSAVKAVQTFSRINRPAPGKQTFICDFANKAEDIKGFFEKYYDGEIFIPNENETDPNILFAKRDALLQYNVFDLRDVERIHKLIEDEKSHSGEITANLAVIRAKILTKPQAEKDEILIALKKYSALFYYVATVYSRWDEELKKFASFADVLSNVCREWKVKERAFNPAQMISLAVYTVKKKMENMSLLPKSAVFELPALGTYSSIFDKPVAGVDEIVRDFNAKYPEGTNEMENEIVALSTSSDMQN
;
A
#
# COMPACT_ATOMS: atom_id res chain seq x y z
N LEU A 1 22.78 -5.29 0.98
CA LEU A 1 24.26 -5.16 0.76
C LEU A 1 24.84 -6.34 -0.02
N GLY A 2 24.33 -7.58 0.17
CA GLY A 2 24.83 -8.77 -0.51
C GLY A 2 24.59 -8.79 -2.03
N GLU A 3 23.40 -8.37 -2.48
CA GLU A 3 23.04 -8.42 -3.91
C GLU A 3 23.80 -7.38 -4.76
N ALA A 4 23.99 -6.17 -4.25
CA ALA A 4 24.72 -5.13 -4.97
C ALA A 4 26.22 -5.43 -5.11
N GLN A 5 26.85 -6.13 -4.14
CA GLN A 5 28.21 -6.64 -4.24
C GLN A 5 28.31 -7.82 -5.23
N TYR A 6 27.28 -8.64 -5.33
CA TYR A 6 27.25 -9.78 -6.24
C TYR A 6 27.26 -9.34 -7.72
N ILE A 7 26.53 -8.29 -8.06
CA ILE A 7 26.51 -7.72 -9.42
C ILE A 7 27.89 -7.17 -9.84
N LYS A 8 28.68 -6.64 -8.90
CA LYS A 8 30.05 -6.16 -9.17
C LYS A 8 31.09 -7.25 -9.43
N SER A 9 30.89 -8.45 -8.91
CA SER A 9 31.91 -9.51 -8.98
C SER A 9 31.89 -10.34 -10.28
N THR A 10 30.82 -10.24 -11.08
CA THR A 10 30.62 -11.05 -12.28
C THR A 10 30.92 -10.25 -13.54
N LYS A 11 32.21 -10.10 -13.88
CA LYS A 11 32.68 -9.37 -15.07
C LYS A 11 32.16 -9.91 -16.41
N ASN A 12 31.64 -11.14 -16.46
CA ASN A 12 31.21 -11.85 -17.67
C ASN A 12 29.73 -12.23 -17.65
N ALA A 13 28.89 -11.58 -16.84
CA ALA A 13 27.48 -11.85 -16.80
C ALA A 13 26.66 -10.74 -17.49
N THR A 14 25.69 -11.14 -18.30
CA THR A 14 24.69 -10.25 -18.90
C THR A 14 23.41 -10.36 -18.11
N TYR A 15 22.83 -9.21 -17.74
CA TYR A 15 21.62 -9.14 -16.95
C TYR A 15 20.44 -8.61 -17.77
N PHE A 16 19.32 -9.31 -17.72
CA PHE A 16 18.05 -8.89 -18.31
C PHE A 16 17.02 -8.72 -17.21
N ALA A 17 16.28 -7.63 -17.24
CA ALA A 17 15.17 -7.36 -16.34
C ALA A 17 13.84 -7.39 -17.09
N PHE A 18 12.91 -8.22 -16.65
CA PHE A 18 11.56 -8.32 -17.19
C PHE A 18 10.55 -7.78 -16.16
N THR A 19 9.79 -6.78 -16.54
CA THR A 19 8.76 -6.20 -15.67
C THR A 19 7.59 -5.65 -16.48
N ALA A 20 6.37 -5.84 -15.97
CA ALA A 20 5.17 -5.21 -16.53
C ALA A 20 4.96 -3.78 -16.00
N THR A 21 5.75 -3.35 -15.01
CA THR A 21 5.57 -2.06 -14.34
C THR A 21 6.92 -1.41 -14.05
N PRO A 22 7.64 -0.96 -15.11
CA PRO A 22 8.95 -0.34 -14.94
C PRO A 22 8.86 0.93 -14.10
N LYS A 23 9.87 1.13 -13.25
CA LYS A 23 10.05 2.31 -12.42
C LYS A 23 11.33 3.04 -12.85
N SER A 24 11.52 4.26 -12.32
CA SER A 24 12.73 5.04 -12.59
C SER A 24 14.00 4.24 -12.32
N GLU A 25 14.07 3.52 -11.18
CA GLU A 25 15.23 2.70 -10.83
C GLU A 25 15.50 1.59 -11.85
N THR A 26 14.42 0.94 -12.34
CA THR A 26 14.54 -0.12 -13.35
C THR A 26 15.03 0.43 -14.67
N MET A 27 14.49 1.59 -15.08
CA MET A 27 14.86 2.24 -16.33
C MET A 27 16.28 2.81 -16.31
N GLU A 28 16.74 3.33 -15.16
CA GLU A 28 18.11 3.81 -15.04
C GLU A 28 19.15 2.66 -15.09
N LEU A 29 18.82 1.51 -14.50
CA LEU A 29 19.71 0.34 -14.47
C LEU A 29 19.74 -0.43 -15.79
N PHE A 30 18.58 -0.65 -16.41
CA PHE A 30 18.40 -1.57 -17.52
C PHE A 30 17.91 -0.89 -18.81
N GLY A 31 17.58 0.40 -18.75
CA GLY A 31 17.08 1.15 -19.90
C GLY A 31 18.14 1.39 -20.97
N THR A 32 17.72 1.42 -22.20
CA THR A 32 18.53 1.79 -23.36
C THR A 32 18.49 3.29 -23.56
N ARG A 33 19.65 3.92 -23.75
CA ARG A 33 19.76 5.35 -23.98
C ARG A 33 19.34 5.70 -25.42
N THR A 34 18.49 6.70 -25.54
CA THR A 34 18.05 7.31 -26.81
C THR A 34 18.33 8.82 -26.79
N GLU A 35 18.03 9.52 -27.87
CA GLU A 35 18.18 10.99 -27.93
C GLU A 35 17.27 11.71 -26.92
N ALA A 36 16.08 11.17 -26.65
CA ALA A 36 15.11 11.76 -25.73
C ALA A 36 15.36 11.39 -24.25
N GLY A 37 16.22 10.40 -23.97
CA GLY A 37 16.48 9.88 -22.63
C GLY A 37 16.61 8.37 -22.59
N LYS A 38 16.32 7.74 -21.44
CA LYS A 38 16.36 6.28 -21.30
C LYS A 38 14.97 5.67 -21.43
N THR A 39 14.86 4.64 -22.27
CA THR A 39 13.65 3.83 -22.46
C THR A 39 13.97 2.33 -22.37
N TYR A 40 13.00 1.44 -22.55
CA TYR A 40 13.23 -0.01 -22.53
C TYR A 40 14.07 -0.47 -23.72
N PHE A 41 14.75 -1.59 -23.55
CA PHE A 41 15.41 -2.29 -24.64
C PHE A 41 14.40 -2.86 -25.62
N ASP A 42 13.33 -3.50 -25.11
CA ASP A 42 12.24 -4.07 -25.88
C ASP A 42 10.93 -3.97 -25.11
N LYS A 43 9.80 -3.95 -25.81
CA LYS A 43 8.48 -3.73 -25.25
C LYS A 43 7.46 -4.72 -25.82
N TYR A 44 6.81 -5.47 -24.91
CA TYR A 44 5.60 -6.24 -25.20
C TYR A 44 4.49 -5.72 -24.28
N THR A 45 3.52 -5.00 -24.86
CA THR A 45 2.56 -4.22 -24.08
C THR A 45 1.40 -5.08 -23.54
N MET A 46 0.73 -4.57 -22.51
CA MET A 46 -0.50 -5.20 -22.01
C MET A 46 -1.58 -5.23 -23.11
N LYS A 47 -1.68 -4.21 -23.93
CA LYS A 47 -2.59 -4.15 -25.07
C LYS A 47 -2.32 -5.27 -26.06
N GLN A 48 -1.07 -5.42 -26.50
CA GLN A 48 -0.66 -6.51 -27.41
C GLN A 48 -1.00 -7.87 -26.82
N ALA A 49 -0.66 -8.09 -25.54
CA ALA A 49 -0.95 -9.36 -24.84
C ALA A 49 -2.47 -9.66 -24.75
N ILE A 50 -3.31 -8.63 -24.66
CA ILE A 50 -4.78 -8.77 -24.69
C ILE A 50 -5.27 -9.09 -26.10
N GLU A 51 -4.78 -8.36 -27.10
CA GLU A 51 -5.16 -8.53 -28.52
C GLU A 51 -4.76 -9.93 -29.02
N GLU A 52 -3.61 -10.43 -28.60
CA GLU A 52 -3.11 -11.77 -28.95
C GLU A 52 -3.70 -12.89 -28.07
N GLY A 53 -4.49 -12.56 -27.05
CA GLY A 53 -5.18 -13.52 -26.19
C GLY A 53 -4.31 -14.19 -25.11
N PHE A 54 -3.08 -13.69 -24.89
CA PHE A 54 -2.21 -14.18 -23.81
C PHE A 54 -2.68 -13.78 -22.41
N ILE A 55 -3.43 -12.69 -22.32
CA ILE A 55 -4.10 -12.27 -21.08
C ILE A 55 -5.49 -11.71 -21.38
N LEU A 56 -6.36 -11.73 -20.37
CA LEU A 56 -7.66 -11.06 -20.43
C LEU A 56 -7.53 -9.60 -19.96
N ASN A 57 -8.40 -8.73 -20.46
CA ASN A 57 -8.51 -7.38 -19.93
C ASN A 57 -9.15 -7.42 -18.53
N PRO A 58 -8.42 -7.11 -17.43
CA PRO A 58 -8.97 -7.16 -16.08
C PRO A 58 -10.03 -6.08 -15.83
N LEU A 59 -10.01 -4.98 -16.60
CA LEU A 59 -10.92 -3.84 -16.45
C LEU A 59 -12.14 -3.91 -17.37
N GLN A 60 -12.40 -5.05 -17.99
CA GLN A 60 -13.50 -5.21 -18.94
C GLN A 60 -14.88 -5.09 -18.26
N CYS A 61 -15.00 -5.55 -17.02
CA CYS A 61 -16.25 -5.50 -16.27
C CYS A 61 -15.96 -4.96 -14.86
N TYR A 62 -16.21 -3.68 -14.67
CA TYR A 62 -15.87 -2.94 -13.46
C TYR A 62 -17.13 -2.30 -12.84
N THR A 63 -17.35 -2.55 -11.57
CA THR A 63 -18.46 -2.01 -10.78
C THR A 63 -17.90 -1.22 -9.61
N VAL A 64 -18.42 -0.02 -9.38
CA VAL A 64 -18.01 0.85 -8.27
C VAL A 64 -19.15 1.04 -7.29
N TYR A 65 -18.84 0.82 -6.02
CA TYR A 65 -19.69 1.23 -4.92
C TYR A 65 -19.12 2.48 -4.25
N GLN A 66 -20.00 3.41 -3.92
CA GLN A 66 -19.63 4.59 -3.14
C GLN A 66 -20.07 4.38 -1.70
N GLU A 67 -19.10 4.51 -0.79
CA GLU A 67 -19.34 4.48 0.64
C GLU A 67 -19.53 5.88 1.20
N LYS A 68 -20.38 6.00 2.20
CA LYS A 68 -20.57 7.20 3.01
C LYS A 68 -20.53 6.85 4.48
N TYR A 69 -19.87 7.68 5.23
CA TYR A 69 -19.75 7.57 6.67
C TYR A 69 -20.14 8.90 7.30
N GLN A 70 -21.00 8.86 8.31
CA GLN A 70 -21.26 9.99 9.18
C GLN A 70 -20.91 9.58 10.61
N VAL A 71 -20.16 10.42 11.28
CA VAL A 71 -19.69 10.14 12.64
C VAL A 71 -20.10 11.28 13.57
N ASP A 72 -20.47 10.90 14.80
CA ASP A 72 -20.79 11.83 15.86
C ASP A 72 -19.67 11.86 16.91
N LYS A 73 -19.44 13.05 17.46
CA LYS A 73 -18.55 13.23 18.60
C LYS A 73 -19.21 12.68 19.87
N LYS A 74 -18.56 11.74 20.54
CA LYS A 74 -18.97 11.24 21.88
C LYS A 74 -18.36 12.06 23.00
N ARG A 75 -17.09 12.42 22.83
CA ARG A 75 -16.29 13.10 23.86
C ARG A 75 -15.28 14.03 23.22
N ASP A 76 -15.07 15.15 23.90
CA ASP A 76 -13.95 16.05 23.65
C ASP A 76 -13.04 16.06 24.87
N ASP A 77 -11.76 15.92 24.67
CA ASP A 77 -10.77 15.99 25.73
C ASP A 77 -9.99 17.31 25.72
N GLY A 78 -10.41 18.27 24.89
CA GLY A 78 -9.81 19.58 24.73
C GLY A 78 -8.39 19.59 24.15
N LYS A 79 -7.99 18.49 23.47
CA LYS A 79 -6.64 18.33 22.91
C LYS A 79 -6.65 18.42 21.40
N GLU A 80 -5.49 18.79 20.86
CA GLU A 80 -5.24 18.78 19.42
C GLU A 80 -4.49 17.52 19.02
N TYR A 81 -4.79 17.04 17.81
CA TYR A 81 -4.24 15.83 17.19
C TYR A 81 -3.76 16.16 15.78
N GLY A 82 -2.71 15.50 15.32
CA GLY A 82 -2.27 15.61 13.92
C GLY A 82 -3.37 15.15 12.96
N LYS A 83 -3.92 16.06 12.13
CA LYS A 83 -5.08 15.79 11.26
C LYS A 83 -4.95 14.51 10.46
N GLY A 84 -3.85 14.34 9.73
CA GLY A 84 -3.67 13.17 8.86
C GLY A 84 -3.65 11.84 9.63
N GLN A 85 -3.08 11.82 10.84
CA GLN A 85 -3.04 10.63 11.68
C GLN A 85 -4.42 10.36 12.31
N ALA A 86 -5.09 11.41 12.76
CA ALA A 86 -6.43 11.30 13.34
C ALA A 86 -7.45 10.81 12.29
N GLU A 87 -7.41 11.34 11.06
CA GLU A 87 -8.26 10.88 9.96
C GLU A 87 -7.97 9.43 9.57
N ALA A 88 -6.70 9.03 9.50
CA ALA A 88 -6.33 7.64 9.21
C ALA A 88 -6.82 6.68 10.31
N SER A 89 -6.70 7.08 11.58
CA SER A 89 -7.20 6.33 12.73
C SER A 89 -8.74 6.24 12.73
N LEU A 90 -9.41 7.35 12.38
CA LEU A 90 -10.86 7.41 12.27
C LEU A 90 -11.37 6.52 11.13
N MET A 91 -10.77 6.62 9.94
CA MET A 91 -11.11 5.75 8.82
C MET A 91 -10.89 4.26 9.17
N HIS A 92 -9.78 3.94 9.83
CA HIS A 92 -9.52 2.59 10.29
C HIS A 92 -10.60 2.11 11.27
N TYR A 93 -10.99 2.96 12.21
CA TYR A 93 -12.05 2.66 13.18
C TYR A 93 -13.39 2.39 12.51
N VAL A 94 -13.87 3.29 11.64
CA VAL A 94 -15.18 3.12 10.99
C VAL A 94 -15.19 1.95 10.01
N SER A 95 -14.11 1.73 9.26
CA SER A 95 -14.03 0.64 8.26
C SER A 95 -13.94 -0.76 8.91
N THR A 96 -13.55 -0.84 10.18
CA THR A 96 -13.50 -2.11 10.94
C THR A 96 -14.76 -2.37 11.75
N ARG A 97 -15.76 -1.51 11.67
CA ARG A 97 -17.03 -1.76 12.38
C ARG A 97 -17.76 -2.98 11.81
N PRO A 98 -18.35 -3.82 12.68
CA PRO A 98 -19.05 -5.03 12.25
C PRO A 98 -20.11 -4.74 11.19
N GLU A 99 -20.89 -3.68 11.36
CA GLU A 99 -21.97 -3.26 10.48
C GLU A 99 -21.46 -2.97 9.05
N VAL A 100 -20.28 -2.34 8.96
CA VAL A 100 -19.63 -1.99 7.68
C VAL A 100 -19.11 -3.25 7.00
N ILE A 101 -18.40 -4.10 7.73
CA ILE A 101 -17.86 -5.37 7.21
C ILE A 101 -18.99 -6.30 6.77
N GLU A 102 -20.03 -6.47 7.58
CA GLU A 102 -21.17 -7.34 7.24
C GLU A 102 -21.94 -6.84 6.01
N ARG A 103 -22.18 -5.54 5.91
CA ARG A 103 -22.88 -4.97 4.75
C ARG A 103 -22.11 -5.22 3.46
N LYS A 104 -20.80 -4.95 3.44
CA LYS A 104 -19.94 -5.23 2.28
C LYS A 104 -19.86 -6.72 1.99
N THR A 105 -19.69 -7.55 3.00
CA THR A 105 -19.67 -9.02 2.84
C THR A 105 -20.95 -9.52 2.18
N ARG A 106 -22.12 -9.06 2.61
CA ARG A 106 -23.41 -9.44 2.01
C ARG A 106 -23.49 -9.05 0.53
N ILE A 107 -23.03 -7.85 0.17
CA ILE A 107 -23.01 -7.41 -1.25
C ILE A 107 -22.10 -8.30 -2.08
N MET A 108 -20.87 -8.55 -1.60
CA MET A 108 -19.88 -9.36 -2.31
C MET A 108 -20.34 -10.81 -2.50
N LEU A 109 -20.83 -11.43 -1.43
CA LEU A 109 -21.21 -12.83 -1.46
C LEU A 109 -22.56 -13.07 -2.14
N ALA A 110 -23.50 -12.14 -2.07
CA ALA A 110 -24.73 -12.18 -2.85
C ALA A 110 -24.42 -12.11 -4.36
N ASP A 111 -23.57 -11.15 -4.79
CA ASP A 111 -23.14 -11.07 -6.19
C ASP A 111 -22.44 -12.36 -6.63
N PHE A 112 -21.54 -12.91 -5.80
CA PHE A 112 -20.85 -14.15 -6.15
C PHE A 112 -21.79 -15.34 -6.24
N ALA A 113 -22.65 -15.54 -5.25
CA ALA A 113 -23.55 -16.69 -5.16
C ALA A 113 -24.67 -16.65 -6.23
N GLU A 114 -25.17 -15.47 -6.57
CA GLU A 114 -26.28 -15.34 -7.51
C GLU A 114 -25.82 -15.25 -8.97
N ARG A 115 -24.66 -14.61 -9.22
CA ARG A 115 -24.25 -14.26 -10.58
C ARG A 115 -22.98 -14.96 -11.06
N ARG A 116 -22.06 -15.39 -10.16
CA ARG A 116 -20.71 -15.85 -10.52
C ARG A 116 -20.44 -17.29 -10.15
N ILE A 117 -21.26 -17.89 -9.30
CA ILE A 117 -21.03 -19.23 -8.77
C ILE A 117 -20.85 -20.29 -9.87
N ASN A 118 -21.59 -20.15 -10.97
CA ASN A 118 -21.58 -21.09 -12.10
C ASN A 118 -20.48 -20.78 -13.15
N TRP A 119 -19.72 -19.69 -13.00
CA TRP A 119 -18.63 -19.38 -13.91
C TRP A 119 -17.58 -20.49 -13.87
N LEU A 120 -16.93 -20.74 -15.03
CA LEU A 120 -15.97 -21.84 -15.19
C LEU A 120 -16.54 -23.20 -14.74
N GLN A 121 -17.79 -23.50 -15.11
CA GLN A 121 -18.46 -24.74 -14.75
C GLN A 121 -18.53 -24.97 -13.23
N GLY A 122 -18.78 -23.89 -12.48
CA GLY A 122 -18.82 -23.95 -11.02
C GLY A 122 -17.46 -23.97 -10.33
N LYS A 123 -16.35 -23.57 -11.00
CA LYS A 123 -14.99 -23.56 -10.43
C LYS A 123 -14.40 -22.16 -10.25
N ALA A 124 -15.11 -21.11 -10.65
CA ALA A 124 -14.63 -19.75 -10.50
C ALA A 124 -14.33 -19.39 -9.04
N LYS A 125 -13.26 -18.65 -8.83
CA LYS A 125 -12.82 -18.17 -7.51
C LYS A 125 -12.89 -16.64 -7.46
N ALA A 126 -13.12 -16.11 -6.26
CA ALA A 126 -13.10 -14.67 -5.98
C ALA A 126 -12.02 -14.35 -4.93
N MET A 127 -11.43 -13.17 -5.06
CA MET A 127 -10.48 -12.64 -4.08
C MET A 127 -11.06 -11.35 -3.47
N ILE A 128 -11.10 -11.29 -2.15
CA ILE A 128 -11.47 -10.08 -1.38
C ILE A 128 -10.18 -9.43 -0.91
N ILE A 129 -9.90 -8.22 -1.39
CA ILE A 129 -8.68 -7.48 -1.10
C ILE A 129 -8.98 -6.46 -0.02
N VAL A 130 -8.32 -6.60 1.13
CA VAL A 130 -8.61 -5.81 2.32
C VAL A 130 -7.42 -4.95 2.77
N PRO A 131 -7.66 -3.83 3.51
CA PRO A 131 -6.61 -2.88 3.87
C PRO A 131 -5.56 -3.42 4.84
N SER A 132 -5.94 -4.29 5.78
CA SER A 132 -5.06 -4.74 6.84
C SER A 132 -5.40 -6.15 7.34
N ARG A 133 -4.51 -6.72 8.15
CA ARG A 133 -4.72 -8.02 8.81
C ARG A 133 -5.97 -8.02 9.70
N LEU A 134 -6.26 -6.91 10.39
CA LEU A 134 -7.48 -6.78 11.20
C LEU A 134 -8.74 -6.92 10.35
N HIS A 135 -8.78 -6.23 9.21
CA HIS A 135 -9.86 -6.39 8.24
C HIS A 135 -9.96 -7.84 7.76
N ALA A 136 -8.83 -8.50 7.48
CA ALA A 136 -8.82 -9.89 7.02
C ALA A 136 -9.47 -10.84 8.04
N VAL A 137 -9.18 -10.65 9.34
CA VAL A 137 -9.83 -11.41 10.42
C VAL A 137 -11.35 -11.18 10.42
N TYR A 138 -11.78 -9.93 10.43
CA TYR A 138 -13.20 -9.60 10.49
C TYR A 138 -13.97 -10.03 9.24
N TYR A 139 -13.38 -9.86 8.05
CA TYR A 139 -13.98 -10.37 6.81
C TYR A 139 -14.09 -11.89 6.81
N LYS A 140 -13.06 -12.62 7.29
CA LYS A 140 -13.12 -14.09 7.37
C LYS A 140 -14.28 -14.53 8.26
N GLN A 141 -14.42 -13.92 9.44
CA GLN A 141 -15.52 -14.22 10.36
C GLN A 141 -16.89 -13.88 9.76
N ALA A 142 -17.02 -12.73 9.08
CA ALA A 142 -18.28 -12.33 8.44
C ALA A 142 -18.63 -13.23 7.23
N VAL A 143 -17.64 -13.60 6.43
CA VAL A 143 -17.80 -14.52 5.31
C VAL A 143 -18.23 -15.90 5.79
N ASP A 144 -17.56 -16.46 6.79
CA ASP A 144 -17.91 -17.78 7.34
C ASP A 144 -19.32 -17.81 7.91
N ARG A 145 -19.76 -16.75 8.63
CA ARG A 145 -21.15 -16.61 9.09
C ARG A 145 -22.12 -16.61 7.92
N TYR A 146 -21.87 -15.79 6.91
CA TYR A 146 -22.73 -15.70 5.73
C TYR A 146 -22.86 -17.05 5.00
N LEU A 147 -21.73 -17.75 4.81
CA LEU A 147 -21.71 -19.06 4.16
C LEU A 147 -22.52 -20.09 4.95
N ALA A 148 -22.42 -20.08 6.28
CA ALA A 148 -23.18 -20.98 7.17
C ALA A 148 -24.68 -20.65 7.16
N GLU A 149 -25.06 -19.37 7.30
CA GLU A 149 -26.46 -18.90 7.25
C GLU A 149 -27.15 -19.28 5.95
N ARG A 150 -26.45 -19.14 4.82
CA ARG A 150 -27.00 -19.42 3.48
C ARG A 150 -26.78 -20.87 3.04
N LYS A 151 -26.11 -21.70 3.84
CA LYS A 151 -25.75 -23.11 3.53
C LYS A 151 -25.06 -23.24 2.18
N LEU A 152 -24.14 -22.33 1.87
CA LEU A 152 -23.42 -22.33 0.60
C LEU A 152 -22.35 -23.45 0.59
N PRO A 153 -22.20 -24.20 -0.52
CA PRO A 153 -21.38 -25.42 -0.56
C PRO A 153 -19.90 -25.15 -0.82
N PHE A 154 -19.38 -23.97 -0.44
CA PHE A 154 -17.98 -23.61 -0.64
C PHE A 154 -17.38 -22.93 0.60
N LYS A 155 -16.07 -22.84 0.62
CA LYS A 155 -15.27 -22.33 1.75
C LYS A 155 -14.53 -21.06 1.39
N ALA A 156 -14.13 -20.33 2.42
CA ALA A 156 -13.26 -19.18 2.32
C ALA A 156 -11.92 -19.44 3.02
N LEU A 157 -10.82 -18.95 2.43
CA LEU A 157 -9.51 -18.87 3.05
C LEU A 157 -9.11 -17.42 3.29
N VAL A 158 -8.26 -17.23 4.30
CA VAL A 158 -7.61 -15.95 4.57
C VAL A 158 -6.10 -16.06 4.34
N ALA A 159 -5.50 -15.00 3.79
CA ALA A 159 -4.06 -14.93 3.51
C ALA A 159 -3.46 -13.61 4.00
N PHE A 160 -2.60 -13.69 5.01
CA PHE A 160 -1.81 -12.57 5.51
C PHE A 160 -0.51 -13.08 6.17
N THR A 161 0.48 -12.21 6.35
CA THR A 161 1.77 -12.61 6.94
C THR A 161 1.82 -12.26 8.42
N GLY A 162 2.36 -13.19 9.22
CA GLY A 162 2.55 -13.03 10.67
C GLY A 162 1.27 -13.24 11.46
N SER A 163 1.14 -12.59 12.59
CA SER A 163 -0.01 -12.69 13.49
C SER A 163 -0.59 -11.33 13.85
N ILE A 164 -1.82 -11.33 14.35
CA ILE A 164 -2.49 -10.16 14.91
C ILE A 164 -3.24 -10.59 16.18
N GLU A 165 -3.23 -9.72 17.18
CA GLU A 165 -4.02 -9.88 18.39
C GLU A 165 -5.29 -9.03 18.31
N VAL A 166 -6.44 -9.64 18.56
CA VAL A 166 -7.74 -8.97 18.53
C VAL A 166 -8.51 -9.40 19.77
N SER A 167 -8.85 -8.45 20.63
CA SER A 167 -9.58 -8.70 21.88
C SER A 167 -8.93 -9.77 22.78
N GLY A 168 -7.59 -9.81 22.82
CA GLY A 168 -6.82 -10.77 23.62
C GLY A 168 -6.63 -12.15 22.98
N GLU A 169 -7.18 -12.38 21.79
CA GLU A 169 -7.00 -13.60 21.01
C GLU A 169 -6.01 -13.37 19.87
N LYS A 170 -5.08 -14.32 19.67
CA LYS A 170 -4.06 -14.28 18.62
C LYS A 170 -4.52 -15.04 17.39
N PHE A 171 -4.62 -14.32 16.26
CA PHE A 171 -4.98 -14.87 14.97
C PHE A 171 -3.76 -14.99 14.07
N THR A 172 -3.65 -16.12 13.40
CA THR A 172 -2.69 -16.41 12.34
C THR A 172 -3.45 -16.95 11.12
N GLU A 173 -2.79 -16.95 9.97
CA GLU A 173 -3.35 -17.56 8.78
C GLU A 173 -3.70 -19.04 9.01
N GLU A 174 -2.84 -19.77 9.71
CA GLU A 174 -3.02 -21.19 10.04
C GLU A 174 -4.21 -21.39 11.00
N SER A 175 -4.29 -20.62 12.08
CA SER A 175 -5.39 -20.76 13.05
C SER A 175 -6.77 -20.45 12.44
N MET A 176 -6.83 -19.58 11.44
CA MET A 176 -8.08 -19.16 10.80
C MET A 176 -8.52 -20.06 9.64
N ASN A 177 -7.59 -20.76 9.00
CA ASN A 177 -7.90 -21.64 7.86
C ASN A 177 -8.10 -23.10 8.28
N GLY A 178 -7.82 -23.44 9.55
CA GLY A 178 -7.88 -24.82 10.07
C GLY A 178 -6.75 -25.71 9.56
N ASP A 179 -6.80 -26.96 9.93
CA ASP A 179 -5.78 -27.95 9.54
C ASP A 179 -5.88 -28.32 8.07
N CYS A 180 -5.12 -27.61 7.24
CA CYS A 180 -4.84 -28.05 5.88
C CYS A 180 -3.55 -28.86 5.89
N GLN A 181 -3.57 -30.09 5.34
CA GLN A 181 -2.38 -30.94 5.22
C GLN A 181 -1.27 -30.31 4.36
N GLU A 182 -1.63 -29.46 3.43
CA GLU A 182 -0.71 -28.70 2.60
C GLU A 182 -0.29 -27.41 3.30
N LYS A 183 1.02 -27.20 3.47
CA LYS A 183 1.57 -25.96 4.09
C LYS A 183 1.59 -24.77 3.13
N ASP A 184 1.58 -24.99 1.80
CA ASP A 184 1.55 -23.89 0.83
C ASP A 184 0.10 -23.54 0.45
N LEU A 185 -0.32 -22.38 0.90
CA LEU A 185 -1.66 -21.84 0.63
C LEU A 185 -1.99 -21.74 -0.87
N ARG A 186 -0.96 -21.56 -1.73
CA ARG A 186 -1.15 -21.49 -3.19
C ARG A 186 -1.57 -22.85 -3.74
N LEU A 187 -0.98 -23.93 -3.23
CA LEU A 187 -1.34 -25.30 -3.61
C LEU A 187 -2.75 -25.63 -3.11
N ILE A 188 -3.08 -25.25 -1.88
CA ILE A 188 -4.43 -25.41 -1.33
C ILE A 188 -5.46 -24.75 -2.24
N ILE A 189 -5.26 -23.49 -2.60
CA ILE A 189 -6.18 -22.74 -3.46
C ILE A 189 -6.30 -23.39 -4.84
N LYS A 190 -5.21 -23.91 -5.39
CA LYS A 190 -5.18 -24.53 -6.72
C LYS A 190 -5.87 -25.88 -6.77
N ASN A 191 -5.65 -26.72 -5.75
CA ASN A 191 -6.05 -28.11 -5.73
C ASN A 191 -7.46 -28.34 -5.17
N HIS A 192 -7.99 -27.40 -4.38
CA HIS A 192 -9.28 -27.51 -3.71
C HIS A 192 -10.35 -26.62 -4.37
N ASP A 193 -11.23 -27.23 -5.16
CA ASP A 193 -12.28 -26.50 -5.88
C ASP A 193 -13.40 -26.00 -4.95
N GLU A 194 -13.56 -26.56 -3.74
CA GLU A 194 -14.45 -26.05 -2.71
C GLU A 194 -14.03 -24.71 -2.13
N ILE A 195 -12.75 -24.34 -2.27
CA ILE A 195 -12.26 -23.03 -1.83
C ILE A 195 -12.54 -22.02 -2.94
N ARG A 196 -13.56 -21.20 -2.74
CA ARG A 196 -14.05 -20.26 -3.75
C ARG A 196 -13.78 -18.79 -3.40
N ILE A 197 -13.60 -18.48 -2.12
CA ILE A 197 -13.35 -17.11 -1.63
C ILE A 197 -11.97 -17.06 -0.98
N ILE A 198 -11.16 -16.07 -1.37
CA ILE A 198 -9.79 -15.87 -0.86
C ILE A 198 -9.70 -14.45 -0.32
N ILE A 199 -9.53 -14.27 0.98
CA ILE A 199 -9.45 -12.96 1.63
C ILE A 199 -7.98 -12.63 1.83
N VAL A 200 -7.50 -11.50 1.28
CA VAL A 200 -6.06 -11.18 1.26
C VAL A 200 -5.74 -9.82 1.85
N ALA A 201 -4.77 -9.80 2.77
CA ALA A 201 -4.14 -8.57 3.25
C ALA A 201 -2.66 -8.57 2.83
N ASP A 202 -2.32 -7.85 1.77
CA ASP A 202 -1.01 -7.74 1.09
C ASP A 202 -0.46 -9.05 0.50
N LYS A 203 -0.65 -10.19 1.13
CA LYS A 203 -0.22 -11.50 0.63
C LYS A 203 -1.02 -11.90 -0.61
N LEU A 204 -0.41 -12.61 -1.56
CA LEU A 204 -0.99 -13.07 -2.84
C LEU A 204 -1.41 -11.95 -3.82
N GLN A 205 -1.25 -10.68 -3.48
CA GLN A 205 -1.50 -9.58 -4.42
C GLN A 205 -0.43 -9.48 -5.51
N THR A 206 0.75 -10.06 -5.26
CA THR A 206 1.84 -10.20 -6.24
C THR A 206 2.32 -11.65 -6.30
N GLY A 207 2.77 -12.10 -7.48
CA GLY A 207 3.36 -13.43 -7.65
C GLY A 207 2.40 -14.63 -7.46
N PHE A 208 1.08 -14.40 -7.47
CA PHE A 208 0.06 -15.46 -7.39
C PHE A 208 -0.55 -15.71 -8.77
N ASP A 209 -0.58 -16.95 -9.19
CA ASP A 209 -1.10 -17.39 -10.48
C ASP A 209 -2.18 -18.46 -10.30
N GLU A 210 -3.44 -18.08 -10.59
CA GLU A 210 -4.61 -18.95 -10.52
C GLU A 210 -5.58 -18.62 -11.65
N SER A 211 -5.66 -19.51 -12.62
CA SER A 211 -6.53 -19.33 -13.80
C SER A 211 -8.02 -19.30 -13.46
N LYS A 212 -8.44 -19.97 -12.37
CA LYS A 212 -9.83 -19.97 -11.89
C LYS A 212 -10.21 -18.69 -11.15
N LEU A 213 -9.26 -17.80 -10.84
CA LEU A 213 -9.55 -16.51 -10.20
C LEU A 213 -10.18 -15.56 -11.23
N CYS A 214 -11.48 -15.31 -11.09
CA CYS A 214 -12.30 -14.53 -12.02
C CYS A 214 -12.75 -13.19 -11.45
N VAL A 215 -12.86 -13.09 -10.14
CA VAL A 215 -13.54 -11.99 -9.45
C VAL A 215 -12.61 -11.33 -8.44
N LEU A 216 -12.55 -10.00 -8.44
CA LEU A 216 -11.96 -9.22 -7.36
C LEU A 216 -13.02 -8.36 -6.68
N TYR A 217 -13.10 -8.47 -5.37
CA TYR A 217 -13.80 -7.54 -4.50
C TYR A 217 -12.76 -6.69 -3.78
N VAL A 218 -12.75 -5.39 -4.05
CA VAL A 218 -11.67 -4.50 -3.64
C VAL A 218 -12.17 -3.56 -2.55
N ASP A 219 -11.73 -3.77 -1.32
CA ASP A 219 -11.97 -2.88 -0.18
C ASP A 219 -10.66 -2.24 0.31
N LYS A 220 -9.79 -1.91 -0.62
CA LYS A 220 -8.47 -1.33 -0.33
C LYS A 220 -8.16 -0.19 -1.28
N LYS A 221 -7.82 0.99 -0.73
CA LYS A 221 -7.36 2.12 -1.53
C LYS A 221 -6.01 1.80 -2.19
N MET A 222 -5.97 1.87 -3.50
CA MET A 222 -4.75 1.74 -4.29
C MET A 222 -4.00 3.07 -4.29
N LYS A 223 -2.77 3.05 -3.77
CA LYS A 223 -1.95 4.28 -3.61
C LYS A 223 -0.90 4.44 -4.70
N SER A 224 -0.73 3.46 -5.57
CA SER A 224 0.24 3.53 -6.67
C SER A 224 -0.22 2.71 -7.87
N ALA A 225 0.12 3.18 -9.06
CA ALA A 225 -0.17 2.51 -10.32
C ALA A 225 0.44 1.09 -10.36
N VAL A 226 1.68 0.92 -9.89
CA VAL A 226 2.34 -0.39 -9.82
C VAL A 226 1.52 -1.40 -9.03
N LYS A 227 1.11 -1.03 -7.79
CA LYS A 227 0.30 -1.92 -6.94
C LYS A 227 -1.07 -2.19 -7.53
N ALA A 228 -1.73 -1.18 -8.11
CA ALA A 228 -3.04 -1.34 -8.75
C ALA A 228 -2.96 -2.33 -9.92
N VAL A 229 -2.05 -2.10 -10.85
CA VAL A 229 -1.88 -2.96 -12.03
C VAL A 229 -1.51 -4.39 -11.61
N GLN A 230 -0.55 -4.56 -10.72
CA GLN A 230 -0.14 -5.89 -10.23
C GLN A 230 -1.27 -6.64 -9.52
N THR A 231 -2.09 -5.94 -8.73
CA THR A 231 -3.19 -6.54 -7.99
C THR A 231 -4.36 -6.91 -8.91
N PHE A 232 -4.77 -6.00 -9.77
CA PHE A 232 -5.94 -6.24 -10.64
C PHE A 232 -5.62 -7.21 -11.77
N SER A 233 -4.37 -7.30 -12.19
CA SER A 233 -3.93 -8.30 -13.16
C SER A 233 -3.91 -9.74 -12.61
N ARG A 234 -4.29 -9.98 -11.35
CA ARG A 234 -4.44 -11.37 -10.84
C ARG A 234 -5.55 -12.14 -11.54
N ILE A 235 -6.57 -11.47 -12.08
CA ILE A 235 -7.67 -12.11 -12.79
C ILE A 235 -7.46 -12.22 -14.30
N ASN A 236 -6.35 -11.73 -14.84
CA ASN A 236 -6.12 -11.65 -16.27
C ASN A 236 -5.63 -12.96 -16.92
N ARG A 237 -5.37 -14.02 -16.15
CA ARG A 237 -4.95 -15.32 -16.70
C ARG A 237 -6.07 -15.94 -17.50
N PRO A 238 -5.85 -16.29 -18.78
CA PRO A 238 -6.91 -16.88 -19.61
C PRO A 238 -7.26 -18.29 -19.16
N ALA A 239 -8.51 -18.64 -19.35
CA ALA A 239 -9.02 -20.01 -19.29
C ALA A 239 -10.23 -20.09 -20.22
N PRO A 240 -10.56 -21.29 -20.77
CA PRO A 240 -11.72 -21.46 -21.65
C PRO A 240 -13.03 -20.98 -21.00
N GLY A 241 -13.71 -20.02 -21.65
CA GLY A 241 -14.96 -19.45 -21.16
C GLY A 241 -14.84 -18.52 -19.94
N LYS A 242 -13.62 -18.14 -19.55
CA LYS A 242 -13.41 -17.23 -18.41
C LYS A 242 -13.86 -15.81 -18.73
N GLN A 243 -14.57 -15.24 -17.77
CA GLN A 243 -14.89 -13.81 -17.67
C GLN A 243 -14.18 -13.20 -16.46
N THR A 244 -13.94 -11.90 -16.49
CA THR A 244 -13.35 -11.15 -15.38
C THR A 244 -14.36 -10.16 -14.83
N PHE A 245 -14.33 -9.95 -13.51
CA PHE A 245 -15.18 -8.98 -12.84
C PHE A 245 -14.47 -8.33 -11.66
N ILE A 246 -14.58 -7.03 -11.55
CA ILE A 246 -14.09 -6.26 -10.41
C ILE A 246 -15.24 -5.47 -9.79
N CYS A 247 -15.38 -5.59 -8.48
CA CYS A 247 -16.28 -4.78 -7.67
C CYS A 247 -15.43 -4.00 -6.64
N ASP A 248 -15.43 -2.69 -6.75
CA ASP A 248 -14.56 -1.81 -5.97
C ASP A 248 -15.35 -0.89 -5.05
N PHE A 249 -15.02 -0.92 -3.75
CA PHE A 249 -15.62 -0.09 -2.70
C PHE A 249 -14.73 1.10 -2.32
N ALA A 250 -13.44 1.07 -2.67
CA ALA A 250 -12.44 1.97 -2.10
C ALA A 250 -11.86 2.98 -3.10
N ASN A 251 -11.96 2.71 -4.40
CA ASN A 251 -11.29 3.51 -5.42
C ASN A 251 -12.28 4.17 -6.39
N LYS A 252 -11.88 5.29 -6.98
CA LYS A 252 -12.59 5.89 -8.09
C LYS A 252 -12.18 5.19 -9.40
N ALA A 253 -13.14 4.98 -10.29
CA ALA A 253 -12.87 4.33 -11.58
C ALA A 253 -11.82 5.09 -12.41
N GLU A 254 -11.86 6.44 -12.34
CA GLU A 254 -10.95 7.33 -13.04
C GLU A 254 -9.50 7.15 -12.55
N ASP A 255 -9.29 7.03 -11.23
CA ASP A 255 -7.96 6.79 -10.65
C ASP A 255 -7.38 5.46 -11.13
N ILE A 256 -8.19 4.39 -11.11
CA ILE A 256 -7.77 3.06 -11.56
C ILE A 256 -7.48 3.06 -13.05
N LYS A 257 -8.34 3.69 -13.86
CA LYS A 257 -8.11 3.84 -15.29
C LYS A 257 -6.78 4.54 -15.56
N GLY A 258 -6.51 5.68 -14.90
CA GLY A 258 -5.25 6.42 -15.03
C GLY A 258 -4.02 5.60 -14.61
N PHE A 259 -4.16 4.74 -13.58
CA PHE A 259 -3.07 3.83 -13.19
C PHE A 259 -2.75 2.80 -14.28
N PHE A 260 -3.77 2.28 -14.97
CA PHE A 260 -3.58 1.32 -16.06
C PHE A 260 -3.08 1.99 -17.34
N GLU A 261 -3.54 3.19 -17.68
CA GLU A 261 -3.09 3.93 -18.88
C GLU A 261 -1.57 4.04 -18.96
N LYS A 262 -0.92 4.19 -17.80
CA LYS A 262 0.54 4.24 -17.69
C LYS A 262 1.25 2.99 -18.23
N TYR A 263 0.66 1.80 -18.07
CA TYR A 263 1.29 0.52 -18.40
C TYR A 263 0.56 -0.29 -19.48
N TYR A 264 -0.53 0.26 -20.03
CA TYR A 264 -1.37 -0.47 -20.99
C TYR A 264 -0.70 -0.57 -22.37
N ASP A 265 -0.33 0.56 -22.94
CA ASP A 265 0.33 0.68 -24.25
C ASP A 265 1.25 1.91 -24.28
N GLY A 266 1.45 2.56 -23.13
CA GLY A 266 2.18 3.81 -23.02
C GLY A 266 3.67 3.66 -23.31
N GLU A 267 4.26 4.72 -23.83
CA GLU A 267 5.71 4.87 -23.80
C GLU A 267 6.13 5.42 -22.48
N ILE A 268 7.10 4.74 -21.83
CA ILE A 268 7.66 5.13 -20.54
C ILE A 268 9.15 5.41 -20.77
N PHE A 269 9.60 6.59 -20.42
CA PHE A 269 11.01 6.96 -20.51
C PHE A 269 11.42 7.91 -19.39
N ILE A 270 12.73 8.01 -19.15
CA ILE A 270 13.33 9.01 -18.28
C ILE A 270 13.92 10.07 -19.20
N PRO A 271 13.38 11.31 -19.21
CA PRO A 271 14.01 12.42 -19.94
C PRO A 271 15.45 12.65 -19.48
N ASN A 272 16.31 13.15 -20.38
CA ASN A 272 17.71 13.43 -20.03
C ASN A 272 17.85 14.37 -18.81
N GLU A 273 16.94 15.35 -18.68
CA GLU A 273 16.88 16.26 -17.53
C GLU A 273 16.50 15.60 -16.20
N ASN A 274 15.85 14.44 -16.29
CA ASN A 274 15.41 13.65 -15.11
C ASN A 274 16.36 12.51 -14.78
N GLU A 275 17.48 12.35 -15.51
CA GLU A 275 18.51 11.39 -15.12
C GLU A 275 19.13 11.79 -13.80
N THR A 276 19.37 10.80 -12.96
CA THR A 276 19.96 11.05 -11.64
C THR A 276 21.42 11.45 -11.79
N ASP A 277 21.75 12.71 -11.46
CA ASP A 277 23.15 13.15 -11.35
C ASP A 277 23.77 12.56 -10.07
N PRO A 278 24.80 11.71 -10.15
CA PRO A 278 25.48 11.18 -8.97
C PRO A 278 26.03 12.28 -8.05
N ASN A 279 26.35 13.45 -8.57
CA ASN A 279 26.88 14.58 -7.81
C ASN A 279 25.81 15.22 -6.89
N ILE A 280 24.52 14.93 -7.09
CA ILE A 280 23.45 15.41 -6.22
C ILE A 280 23.67 15.00 -4.74
N LEU A 281 24.41 13.92 -4.49
CA LEU A 281 24.73 13.48 -3.14
C LEU A 281 25.61 14.48 -2.40
N PHE A 282 26.57 15.14 -3.06
CA PHE A 282 27.40 16.19 -2.45
C PHE A 282 26.54 17.37 -2.02
N ALA A 283 25.67 17.85 -2.92
CA ALA A 283 24.76 18.97 -2.61
C ALA A 283 23.80 18.64 -1.44
N LYS A 284 23.26 17.40 -1.39
CA LYS A 284 22.39 16.98 -0.30
C LYS A 284 23.13 16.78 1.02
N ARG A 285 24.39 16.30 1.00
CA ARG A 285 25.26 16.26 2.17
C ARG A 285 25.51 17.66 2.72
N ASP A 286 25.88 18.58 1.85
CA ASP A 286 26.20 19.95 2.23
C ASP A 286 24.97 20.68 2.77
N ALA A 287 23.79 20.44 2.21
CA ALA A 287 22.53 20.94 2.75
C ALA A 287 22.24 20.40 4.16
N LEU A 288 22.54 19.14 4.45
CA LEU A 288 22.38 18.57 5.79
C LEU A 288 23.39 19.18 6.79
N LEU A 289 24.61 19.48 6.36
CA LEU A 289 25.61 20.15 7.20
C LEU A 289 25.22 21.58 7.57
N GLN A 290 24.45 22.29 6.74
CA GLN A 290 23.95 23.66 7.00
C GLN A 290 23.06 23.76 8.22
N TYR A 291 22.43 22.67 8.68
CA TYR A 291 21.66 22.69 9.92
C TYR A 291 22.53 22.87 11.19
N ASN A 292 23.86 22.73 11.08
CA ASN A 292 24.82 22.89 12.16
C ASN A 292 24.56 22.05 13.41
N VAL A 293 24.01 20.84 13.22
CA VAL A 293 23.74 19.88 14.30
C VAL A 293 24.82 18.82 14.42
N PHE A 294 25.57 18.58 13.35
CA PHE A 294 26.78 17.72 13.28
C PHE A 294 27.73 18.25 12.21
N ASP A 295 28.98 17.77 12.22
CA ASP A 295 30.01 18.07 11.23
C ASP A 295 30.64 16.79 10.67
N LEU A 296 31.59 16.93 9.71
CA LEU A 296 32.24 15.78 9.09
C LEU A 296 33.11 15.00 10.09
N ARG A 297 33.57 15.62 11.18
CA ARG A 297 34.34 14.91 12.24
C ARG A 297 33.42 14.01 13.04
N ASP A 298 32.19 14.42 13.26
CA ASP A 298 31.15 13.56 13.86
C ASP A 298 30.84 12.36 12.98
N VAL A 299 30.74 12.57 11.65
CA VAL A 299 30.53 11.51 10.66
C VAL A 299 31.65 10.49 10.69
N GLU A 300 32.92 10.96 10.66
CA GLU A 300 34.09 10.09 10.68
C GLU A 300 34.20 9.29 11.99
N ARG A 301 33.92 9.94 13.14
CA ARG A 301 33.91 9.29 14.45
C ARG A 301 32.87 8.17 14.55
N ILE A 302 31.63 8.44 14.14
CA ILE A 302 30.55 7.46 14.18
C ILE A 302 30.83 6.32 13.19
N HIS A 303 31.35 6.63 12.00
CA HIS A 303 31.66 5.61 11.01
C HIS A 303 32.71 4.63 11.52
N LYS A 304 33.78 5.11 12.19
CA LYS A 304 34.79 4.25 12.83
C LYS A 304 34.20 3.32 13.86
N LEU A 305 33.24 3.80 14.66
CA LEU A 305 32.52 2.97 15.62
C LEU A 305 31.61 1.93 14.95
N ILE A 306 31.09 2.22 13.77
CA ILE A 306 30.26 1.25 13.00
C ILE A 306 31.13 0.14 12.40
N GLU A 307 32.35 0.47 11.98
CA GLU A 307 33.29 -0.50 11.37
C GLU A 307 34.05 -1.34 12.41
N ASP A 308 34.16 -0.88 13.65
CA ASP A 308 34.82 -1.64 14.70
C ASP A 308 33.90 -2.75 15.24
N GLU A 309 34.22 -4.01 14.90
CA GLU A 309 33.51 -5.19 15.37
C GLU A 309 33.43 -5.34 16.90
N LYS A 310 34.31 -4.63 17.63
CA LYS A 310 34.34 -4.61 19.11
C LYS A 310 33.45 -3.51 19.71
N SER A 311 32.95 -2.58 18.90
CA SER A 311 32.07 -1.52 19.35
C SER A 311 30.72 -2.07 19.80
N HIS A 312 30.26 -1.65 20.98
CA HIS A 312 28.95 -2.01 21.47
C HIS A 312 27.92 -1.00 20.98
N SER A 313 26.71 -1.46 20.65
CA SER A 313 25.59 -0.60 20.22
C SER A 313 25.31 0.57 21.17
N GLY A 314 25.61 0.42 22.46
CA GLY A 314 25.51 1.47 23.46
C GLY A 314 26.48 2.62 23.27
N GLU A 315 27.69 2.37 22.76
CA GLU A 315 28.69 3.40 22.51
C GLU A 315 28.32 4.28 21.31
N ILE A 316 27.83 3.67 20.24
CA ILE A 316 27.30 4.41 19.08
C ILE A 316 26.13 5.28 19.52
N THR A 317 25.21 4.74 20.32
CA THR A 317 24.05 5.47 20.83
C THR A 317 24.46 6.64 21.72
N ALA A 318 25.46 6.46 22.59
CA ALA A 318 25.98 7.53 23.46
C ALA A 318 26.60 8.69 22.67
N ASN A 319 27.41 8.38 21.64
CA ASN A 319 27.99 9.39 20.75
C ASN A 319 26.91 10.14 19.95
N LEU A 320 25.88 9.44 19.47
CA LEU A 320 24.76 10.05 18.77
C LEU A 320 23.85 10.88 19.69
N ALA A 321 23.85 10.62 21.01
CA ALA A 321 23.05 11.39 21.97
C ALA A 321 23.43 12.87 22.00
N VAL A 322 24.70 13.20 21.77
CA VAL A 322 25.17 14.60 21.68
C VAL A 322 24.57 15.31 20.47
N ILE A 323 24.63 14.66 19.30
CA ILE A 323 24.03 15.19 18.06
C ILE A 323 22.53 15.30 18.23
N ARG A 324 21.96 14.31 18.83
CA ARG A 324 20.55 14.27 19.22
C ARG A 324 20.15 15.47 20.06
N ALA A 325 20.86 15.77 21.11
CA ALA A 325 20.56 16.91 21.95
C ALA A 325 20.51 18.23 21.13
N LYS A 326 21.45 18.42 20.21
CA LYS A 326 21.46 19.60 19.32
C LYS A 326 20.24 19.65 18.39
N ILE A 327 19.83 18.51 17.81
CA ILE A 327 18.63 18.48 16.98
C ILE A 327 17.38 18.81 17.81
N LEU A 328 17.30 18.34 19.07
CA LEU A 328 16.15 18.58 19.96
C LEU A 328 15.95 20.08 20.30
N THR A 329 16.98 20.91 20.21
CA THR A 329 16.85 22.36 20.41
C THR A 329 16.24 23.10 19.21
N LYS A 330 16.16 22.43 18.05
CA LYS A 330 15.59 23.03 16.83
C LYS A 330 14.07 23.10 16.86
N PRO A 331 13.45 24.03 16.12
CA PRO A 331 12.00 24.02 15.89
C PRO A 331 11.50 22.68 15.35
N GLN A 332 10.25 22.33 15.58
CA GLN A 332 9.70 21.03 15.17
C GLN A 332 9.80 20.82 13.65
N ALA A 333 9.51 21.86 12.86
CA ALA A 333 9.65 21.79 11.41
C ALA A 333 11.07 21.41 10.96
N GLU A 334 12.10 22.06 11.51
CA GLU A 334 13.50 21.73 11.20
C GLU A 334 13.88 20.32 11.63
N LYS A 335 13.39 19.82 12.77
CA LYS A 335 13.61 18.43 13.20
C LYS A 335 13.07 17.42 12.19
N ASP A 336 11.85 17.67 11.72
CA ASP A 336 11.21 16.81 10.72
C ASP A 336 11.96 16.87 9.37
N GLU A 337 12.42 18.05 8.97
CA GLU A 337 13.25 18.24 7.77
C GLU A 337 14.55 17.46 7.86
N ILE A 338 15.30 17.61 8.94
CA ILE A 338 16.57 16.91 9.15
C ILE A 338 16.35 15.39 9.08
N LEU A 339 15.32 14.86 9.75
CA LEU A 339 15.01 13.44 9.77
C LEU A 339 14.65 12.90 8.39
N ILE A 340 13.86 13.65 7.63
CA ILE A 340 13.47 13.30 6.27
C ILE A 340 14.71 13.35 5.35
N ALA A 341 15.52 14.39 5.47
CA ALA A 341 16.70 14.57 4.63
C ALA A 341 17.75 13.47 4.88
N LEU A 342 17.98 13.07 6.14
CA LEU A 342 18.87 11.97 6.48
C LEU A 342 18.42 10.65 5.84
N LYS A 343 17.13 10.31 5.93
CA LYS A 343 16.59 9.08 5.31
C LYS A 343 16.67 9.11 3.79
N LYS A 344 16.36 10.26 3.20
CA LYS A 344 16.43 10.44 1.75
C LYS A 344 17.86 10.32 1.25
N TYR A 345 18.82 10.84 2.01
CA TYR A 345 20.24 10.76 1.67
C TYR A 345 20.71 9.31 1.63
N SER A 346 20.50 8.54 2.70
CA SER A 346 20.86 7.12 2.74
C SER A 346 20.26 6.33 1.58
N ALA A 347 18.95 6.47 1.36
CA ALA A 347 18.25 5.77 0.28
C ALA A 347 18.80 6.14 -1.11
N LEU A 348 19.07 7.43 -1.34
CA LEU A 348 19.65 7.91 -2.59
C LEU A 348 21.08 7.42 -2.78
N PHE A 349 21.91 7.42 -1.72
CA PHE A 349 23.27 6.89 -1.80
C PHE A 349 23.29 5.42 -2.24
N TYR A 350 22.53 4.56 -1.57
CA TYR A 350 22.47 3.15 -1.93
C TYR A 350 21.96 2.93 -3.34
N TYR A 351 21.02 3.74 -3.77
CA TYR A 351 20.53 3.72 -5.14
C TYR A 351 21.64 4.12 -6.14
N VAL A 352 22.28 5.30 -5.97
CA VAL A 352 23.35 5.78 -6.85
C VAL A 352 24.52 4.81 -6.87
N ALA A 353 24.91 4.25 -5.72
CA ALA A 353 25.96 3.26 -5.63
C ALA A 353 25.62 1.98 -6.41
N THR A 354 24.37 1.58 -6.47
CA THR A 354 23.91 0.43 -7.25
C THR A 354 23.90 0.72 -8.75
N VAL A 355 23.34 1.86 -9.17
CA VAL A 355 23.19 2.23 -10.58
C VAL A 355 24.54 2.53 -11.25
N TYR A 356 25.33 3.37 -10.61
CA TYR A 356 26.57 3.89 -11.24
C TYR A 356 27.80 3.06 -10.91
N SER A 357 27.70 2.04 -10.08
CA SER A 357 28.83 1.20 -9.63
C SER A 357 30.04 2.01 -9.13
N ARG A 358 29.81 3.25 -8.72
CA ARG A 358 30.83 4.20 -8.28
C ARG A 358 30.66 4.46 -6.79
N TRP A 359 31.69 4.14 -6.02
CA TRP A 359 31.70 4.29 -4.56
C TRP A 359 32.64 5.40 -4.20
N ASP A 360 32.11 6.47 -3.66
CA ASP A 360 32.89 7.49 -2.97
C ASP A 360 32.87 7.16 -1.49
N GLU A 361 34.05 6.97 -0.88
CA GLU A 361 34.16 6.55 0.51
C GLU A 361 33.60 7.60 1.48
N GLU A 362 33.75 8.91 1.17
CA GLU A 362 33.19 9.96 2.03
C GLU A 362 31.65 9.96 1.99
N LEU A 363 31.06 9.78 0.81
CA LEU A 363 29.61 9.68 0.66
C LEU A 363 29.07 8.41 1.31
N LYS A 364 29.81 7.30 1.27
CA LYS A 364 29.47 6.04 1.95
C LYS A 364 29.46 6.21 3.46
N LYS A 365 30.53 6.83 4.02
CA LYS A 365 30.62 7.15 5.45
C LYS A 365 29.43 7.99 5.89
N PHE A 366 29.09 9.01 5.10
CA PHE A 366 27.96 9.88 5.40
C PHE A 366 26.62 9.14 5.31
N ALA A 367 26.47 8.21 4.36
CA ALA A 367 25.24 7.41 4.23
C ALA A 367 25.04 6.47 5.43
N SER A 368 26.10 5.80 5.87
CA SER A 368 26.07 4.95 7.07
C SER A 368 25.72 5.75 8.33
N PHE A 369 26.36 6.91 8.48
CA PHE A 369 26.06 7.85 9.55
C PHE A 369 24.61 8.32 9.52
N ALA A 370 24.11 8.75 8.33
CA ALA A 370 22.74 9.23 8.15
C ALA A 370 21.70 8.16 8.47
N ASP A 371 21.96 6.89 8.10
CA ASP A 371 21.08 5.77 8.41
C ASP A 371 20.97 5.55 9.92
N VAL A 372 22.11 5.42 10.61
CA VAL A 372 22.12 5.18 12.06
C VAL A 372 21.52 6.37 12.82
N LEU A 373 21.89 7.62 12.47
CA LEU A 373 21.32 8.81 13.10
C LEU A 373 19.81 8.89 12.87
N SER A 374 19.34 8.61 11.65
CA SER A 374 17.90 8.62 11.35
C SER A 374 17.10 7.59 12.16
N ASN A 375 17.71 6.43 12.46
CA ASN A 375 17.08 5.39 13.27
C ASN A 375 17.00 5.79 14.74
N VAL A 376 18.08 6.36 15.30
CA VAL A 376 18.09 6.90 16.66
C VAL A 376 17.11 8.08 16.80
N CYS A 377 16.99 8.90 15.76
CA CYS A 377 16.02 10.00 15.72
C CYS A 377 14.56 9.55 15.52
N ARG A 378 14.33 8.32 15.07
CA ARG A 378 12.96 7.77 14.91
C ARG A 378 12.19 7.71 16.23
N GLU A 379 12.89 7.52 17.33
CA GLU A 379 12.31 7.52 18.67
C GLU A 379 11.79 8.89 19.13
N TRP A 380 12.17 9.99 18.45
CA TRP A 380 11.72 11.36 18.79
C TRP A 380 10.49 11.85 18.05
N LYS A 381 9.99 11.09 17.11
CA LYS A 381 8.60 11.34 16.80
C LYS A 381 7.93 11.37 18.16
N VAL A 382 7.70 12.59 18.65
CA VAL A 382 6.77 12.83 19.73
C VAL A 382 5.69 11.79 19.46
N LYS A 383 5.42 10.90 20.41
CA LYS A 383 4.23 10.08 20.33
C LYS A 383 3.13 11.12 20.23
N GLU A 384 2.83 11.53 18.97
CA GLU A 384 1.67 12.36 18.70
C GLU A 384 0.61 11.60 19.45
N ARG A 385 -0.02 12.26 20.41
CA ARG A 385 -1.00 11.58 21.26
C ARG A 385 -1.91 10.83 20.34
N ALA A 386 -1.90 9.52 20.46
CA ALA A 386 -2.63 8.68 19.53
C ALA A 386 -4.11 9.04 19.66
N PHE A 387 -4.69 9.59 18.60
CA PHE A 387 -6.12 9.80 18.53
C PHE A 387 -6.80 8.44 18.67
N ASN A 388 -7.62 8.29 19.70
CA ASN A 388 -8.38 7.05 19.94
C ASN A 388 -9.85 7.25 19.53
N PRO A 389 -10.22 6.92 18.28
CA PRO A 389 -11.58 7.14 17.78
C PRO A 389 -12.64 6.43 18.61
N ALA A 390 -12.35 5.24 19.13
CA ALA A 390 -13.31 4.44 19.88
C ALA A 390 -13.84 5.15 21.15
N GLN A 391 -13.01 6.01 21.75
CA GLN A 391 -13.39 6.79 22.93
C GLN A 391 -14.06 8.12 22.56
N MET A 392 -13.72 8.69 21.42
CA MET A 392 -14.08 10.06 21.02
C MET A 392 -15.28 10.12 20.07
N ILE A 393 -15.50 9.06 19.29
CA ILE A 393 -16.37 9.08 18.11
C ILE A 393 -17.31 7.87 18.13
N SER A 394 -18.52 8.04 17.56
CA SER A 394 -19.41 6.95 17.15
C SER A 394 -19.68 7.00 15.66
N LEU A 395 -19.83 5.86 15.03
CA LEU A 395 -20.37 5.78 13.68
C LEU A 395 -21.89 5.97 13.78
N ALA A 396 -22.41 7.08 13.23
CA ALA A 396 -23.82 7.41 13.25
C ALA A 396 -24.55 6.78 12.06
N VAL A 397 -23.97 6.94 10.86
CA VAL A 397 -24.57 6.42 9.62
C VAL A 397 -23.50 5.79 8.76
N TYR A 398 -23.81 4.63 8.19
CA TYR A 398 -23.07 4.01 7.11
C TYR A 398 -23.99 3.66 5.96
N THR A 399 -23.69 4.12 4.77
CA THR A 399 -24.38 3.73 3.55
C THR A 399 -23.39 3.33 2.48
N VAL A 400 -23.81 2.36 1.65
CA VAL A 400 -23.07 1.92 0.49
C VAL A 400 -24.02 1.81 -0.69
N LYS A 401 -23.75 2.54 -1.77
CA LYS A 401 -24.60 2.60 -2.97
C LYS A 401 -23.78 2.23 -4.19
N LYS A 402 -24.39 1.45 -5.09
CA LYS A 402 -23.79 1.16 -6.40
C LYS A 402 -23.80 2.45 -7.23
N LYS A 403 -22.61 2.91 -7.63
CA LYS A 403 -22.42 4.13 -8.43
C LYS A 403 -22.32 3.83 -9.92
N MET A 404 -21.62 2.75 -10.26
CA MET A 404 -21.38 2.31 -11.64
C MET A 404 -21.50 0.80 -11.68
N GLU A 405 -22.09 0.24 -12.73
CA GLU A 405 -22.26 -1.21 -12.88
C GLU A 405 -21.76 -1.69 -14.22
N ASN A 406 -20.94 -2.76 -14.20
CA ASN A 406 -20.46 -3.49 -15.38
C ASN A 406 -19.86 -2.60 -16.48
N MET A 407 -19.13 -1.56 -16.12
CA MET A 407 -18.50 -0.66 -17.09
C MET A 407 -17.17 -1.22 -17.55
N SER A 408 -16.84 -1.02 -18.83
CA SER A 408 -15.53 -1.29 -19.37
C SER A 408 -14.66 -0.03 -19.20
N LEU A 409 -13.59 -0.14 -18.42
CA LEU A 409 -12.61 0.92 -18.24
C LEU A 409 -11.44 0.67 -19.21
N LEU A 410 -11.64 0.97 -20.52
CA LEU A 410 -10.58 0.81 -21.50
C LEU A 410 -9.53 1.92 -21.31
N PRO A 411 -8.29 1.54 -20.97
CA PRO A 411 -7.19 2.51 -20.90
C PRO A 411 -6.85 3.05 -22.30
N LYS A 412 -6.35 4.28 -22.35
CA LYS A 412 -5.82 4.87 -23.58
C LYS A 412 -4.31 4.75 -23.59
N SER A 413 -3.72 4.72 -24.78
CA SER A 413 -2.28 4.85 -24.94
C SER A 413 -1.86 6.27 -24.58
N ALA A 414 -0.81 6.40 -23.78
CA ALA A 414 -0.27 7.68 -23.37
C ALA A 414 1.26 7.60 -23.22
N VAL A 415 1.92 8.75 -23.29
CA VAL A 415 3.37 8.88 -23.06
C VAL A 415 3.55 9.31 -21.61
N PHE A 416 4.44 8.65 -20.87
CA PHE A 416 4.72 8.95 -19.47
C PHE A 416 6.21 9.19 -19.24
N GLU A 417 6.50 10.37 -18.70
CA GLU A 417 7.82 10.70 -18.19
C GLU A 417 7.96 10.24 -16.76
N LEU A 418 9.04 9.53 -16.47
CA LEU A 418 9.38 9.15 -15.12
C LEU A 418 10.12 10.31 -14.44
N PRO A 419 9.76 10.65 -13.19
CA PRO A 419 10.44 11.70 -12.46
C PRO A 419 11.87 11.28 -12.10
N ALA A 420 12.76 12.28 -11.95
CA ALA A 420 14.07 12.10 -11.36
C ALA A 420 13.95 11.51 -9.95
N LEU A 421 14.89 10.65 -9.58
CA LEU A 421 14.94 10.09 -8.23
C LEU A 421 15.26 11.18 -7.21
N GLY A 422 14.55 11.13 -6.10
CA GLY A 422 14.67 12.11 -5.01
C GLY A 422 13.80 13.35 -5.17
N THR A 423 13.00 13.48 -6.22
CA THR A 423 11.91 14.46 -6.29
C THR A 423 10.72 13.98 -5.44
N TYR A 424 10.77 14.26 -4.15
CA TYR A 424 9.63 14.04 -3.27
C TYR A 424 9.06 15.40 -2.87
N SER A 425 7.76 15.57 -3.03
CA SER A 425 7.08 16.74 -2.47
C SER A 425 7.26 16.74 -0.95
N SER A 426 7.82 17.83 -0.44
CA SER A 426 7.88 18.09 0.99
C SER A 426 6.47 18.43 1.50
N ILE A 427 5.86 17.51 2.24
CA ILE A 427 4.65 17.84 3.01
C ILE A 427 5.15 18.36 4.36
N PHE A 428 5.37 19.67 4.46
CA PHE A 428 5.90 20.31 5.67
C PHE A 428 4.82 20.80 6.62
N ASP A 429 3.56 20.84 6.21
CA ASP A 429 2.47 21.18 7.11
C ASP A 429 1.77 19.91 7.58
N LYS A 430 1.93 19.61 8.87
CA LYS A 430 1.06 18.66 9.57
C LYS A 430 0.08 19.47 10.41
N PRO A 431 -1.05 19.88 9.82
CA PRO A 431 -2.05 20.64 10.54
C PRO A 431 -2.55 19.80 11.73
N VAL A 432 -2.66 20.44 12.89
CA VAL A 432 -3.31 19.87 14.08
C VAL A 432 -4.75 20.36 14.14
N ALA A 433 -5.62 19.57 14.76
CA ALA A 433 -7.02 19.92 14.93
C ALA A 433 -7.61 19.30 16.21
N GLY A 434 -8.58 19.97 16.79
CA GLY A 434 -9.43 19.42 17.83
C GLY A 434 -10.43 18.39 17.29
N VAL A 435 -11.07 17.65 18.19
CA VAL A 435 -12.01 16.55 17.83
C VAL A 435 -13.15 17.05 16.95
N ASP A 436 -13.71 18.24 17.22
CA ASP A 436 -14.80 18.83 16.43
C ASP A 436 -14.41 19.09 14.98
N GLU A 437 -13.22 19.61 14.78
CA GLU A 437 -12.71 19.88 13.44
C GLU A 437 -12.44 18.57 12.68
N ILE A 438 -11.86 17.57 13.34
CA ILE A 438 -11.63 16.24 12.76
C ILE A 438 -12.95 15.60 12.32
N VAL A 439 -13.97 15.64 13.16
CA VAL A 439 -15.33 15.12 12.84
C VAL A 439 -15.93 15.86 11.66
N ARG A 440 -15.92 17.19 11.70
CA ARG A 440 -16.43 18.02 10.62
C ARG A 440 -15.72 17.74 9.29
N ASP A 441 -14.39 17.72 9.29
CA ASP A 441 -13.59 17.51 8.08
C ASP A 441 -13.76 16.08 7.53
N PHE A 442 -13.91 15.09 8.42
CA PHE A 442 -14.22 13.72 8.03
C PHE A 442 -15.60 13.61 7.37
N ASN A 443 -16.65 14.13 8.02
CA ASN A 443 -18.01 14.09 7.49
C ASN A 443 -18.14 14.86 6.16
N ALA A 444 -17.42 15.97 5.99
CA ALA A 444 -17.40 16.75 4.74
C ALA A 444 -16.79 15.96 3.55
N LYS A 445 -15.93 14.98 3.78
CA LYS A 445 -15.40 14.11 2.72
C LYS A 445 -16.44 13.11 2.19
N TYR A 446 -17.52 12.90 2.96
CA TYR A 446 -18.61 11.98 2.65
C TYR A 446 -19.96 12.72 2.69
N PRO A 447 -20.16 13.77 1.87
CA PRO A 447 -21.34 14.64 1.95
C PRO A 447 -22.63 13.84 1.72
N GLU A 448 -23.71 14.28 2.41
CA GLU A 448 -25.05 13.78 2.14
C GLU A 448 -25.42 14.07 0.68
N GLY A 449 -25.87 13.05 -0.04
CA GLY A 449 -26.35 13.25 -1.41
C GLY A 449 -27.66 13.99 -1.37
N THR A 450 -27.86 14.95 -2.28
CA THR A 450 -29.16 15.54 -2.58
C THR A 450 -30.19 14.42 -2.82
N ASN A 451 -31.34 14.61 -2.21
CA ASN A 451 -32.50 13.72 -2.22
C ASN A 451 -32.92 13.32 -3.64
N GLU A 452 -32.43 12.19 -4.13
CA GLU A 452 -33.13 11.41 -5.13
C GLU A 452 -32.72 9.94 -4.95
N MET A 453 -33.67 9.14 -4.44
CA MET A 453 -33.62 7.74 -4.04
C MET A 453 -33.28 7.46 -2.57
N GLU A 454 -34.17 7.87 -1.69
CA GLU A 454 -34.37 7.25 -0.39
C GLU A 454 -34.92 5.85 -0.58
N ASN A 455 -34.02 4.84 -0.51
CA ASN A 455 -34.43 3.50 -0.03
C ASN A 455 -33.18 2.78 0.46
N GLU A 456 -33.17 2.54 1.78
CA GLU A 456 -32.20 1.87 2.64
C GLU A 456 -31.20 2.77 3.38
N ILE A 457 -31.69 3.73 4.13
CA ILE A 457 -30.96 4.26 5.27
C ILE A 457 -31.10 3.24 6.41
N VAL A 458 -30.06 2.50 6.72
CA VAL A 458 -29.97 1.82 8.02
C VAL A 458 -29.41 2.84 8.99
N ALA A 459 -30.30 3.58 9.64
CA ALA A 459 -29.96 4.31 10.84
C ALA A 459 -29.49 3.29 11.88
N LEU A 460 -28.24 3.37 12.28
CA LEU A 460 -27.72 2.62 13.42
C LEU A 460 -28.22 3.33 14.67
N SER A 461 -29.47 3.06 15.05
CA SER A 461 -29.95 3.48 16.37
C SER A 461 -29.02 2.88 17.42
N THR A 462 -28.48 3.72 18.27
CA THR A 462 -27.86 3.30 19.52
C THR A 462 -28.88 2.48 20.30
N SER A 463 -28.78 1.16 20.22
CA SER A 463 -29.53 0.30 21.14
C SER A 463 -28.89 0.35 22.50
N SER A 464 -29.23 1.37 23.27
CA SER A 464 -29.30 1.29 24.71
C SER A 464 -30.59 0.57 25.04
N ASP A 465 -30.62 -0.74 24.93
CA ASP A 465 -31.61 -1.60 25.60
C ASP A 465 -31.20 -3.06 25.38
N MET A 466 -30.29 -3.48 26.24
CA MET A 466 -30.24 -4.86 26.72
C MET A 466 -29.98 -4.82 28.22
N GLN A 467 -31.02 -4.43 28.95
CA GLN A 467 -31.30 -4.93 30.28
C GLN A 467 -32.67 -5.62 30.19
N ASN A 468 -32.62 -6.95 30.12
CA ASN A 468 -33.42 -7.88 30.91
C ASN A 468 -33.00 -9.31 30.56
#